data_8e2e4979701a79200a1da7332317715e
#
_entry.id   8e2e4979701a79200a1da7332317715e
#
_cell.length_a   1.000
_cell.length_b   1.000
_cell.length_c   1.000
_cell.angle_alpha   90.00
_cell.angle_beta   90.00
_cell.angle_gamma   90.00
#
_symmetry.space_group_name_H-M   'P 1'
#
loop_
_entity.id
_entity.type
_entity.pdbx_description
1 polymer ?
#
loop_
_entity_poly.entity_id
_entity_poly.type
_entity_poly.pdbx_seq_one_letter_code
_entity_poly.pdbx_strand_id
1 'polypeptide(L)'
;MIIGVTGLNASGKDTFANYLCTKGFYHVSLSDIIREEARKRGLALTRENLIWLGNELRKRHGASILAELALEKAKREAFGQHLVISSIRNLQELEFLKRKGNFLLVAIVASPEKRYERYCKNPKAGVMSFEKFLELEKQEMQERPESQQLHLIIKEAKVKIVNNDSIEKFYKKIDAFLKDFAPKLDKRENWNVYFMEIAKQVAMRSNCIKRKVGAIIVKDRRIIST
;
A
#
# COMPACT_ATOMS: atom_id res chain seq x y z
N MET A 1 8.55 -7.29 -7.80
CA MET A 1 7.42 -6.64 -8.48
C MET A 1 6.82 -5.57 -7.57
N ILE A 2 6.42 -4.43 -8.15
CA ILE A 2 5.76 -3.35 -7.42
C ILE A 2 4.37 -3.14 -8.03
N ILE A 3 3.31 -3.25 -7.24
CA ILE A 3 1.95 -2.90 -7.63
C ILE A 3 1.61 -1.54 -7.02
N GLY A 4 1.43 -0.53 -7.87
CA GLY A 4 0.88 0.75 -7.48
C GLY A 4 -0.64 0.69 -7.42
N VAL A 5 -1.25 1.26 -6.38
CA VAL A 5 -2.71 1.28 -6.23
C VAL A 5 -3.20 2.71 -6.12
N THR A 6 -4.13 3.05 -6.99
CA THR A 6 -4.80 4.36 -7.01
C THR A 6 -6.32 4.22 -7.05
N GLY A 7 -7.02 5.30 -6.89
CA GLY A 7 -8.49 5.37 -6.92
C GLY A 7 -9.03 6.42 -5.93
N LEU A 8 -10.27 6.81 -6.11
CA LEU A 8 -10.96 7.81 -5.29
C LEU A 8 -11.17 7.36 -3.84
N ASN A 9 -11.57 8.29 -2.99
CA ASN A 9 -11.84 7.98 -1.58
C ASN A 9 -12.91 6.87 -1.45
N ALA A 10 -12.75 5.99 -0.47
CA ALA A 10 -13.65 4.85 -0.20
C ALA A 10 -13.84 3.86 -1.39
N SER A 11 -12.99 3.89 -2.44
CA SER A 11 -13.06 2.92 -3.54
C SER A 11 -12.66 1.49 -3.15
N GLY A 12 -11.94 1.32 -2.03
CA GLY A 12 -11.47 0.00 -1.56
C GLY A 12 -9.99 -0.27 -1.80
N LYS A 13 -9.17 0.79 -1.99
CA LYS A 13 -7.70 0.66 -2.15
C LYS A 13 -7.03 -0.05 -0.98
N ASP A 14 -7.42 0.29 0.24
CA ASP A 14 -6.84 -0.31 1.44
C ASP A 14 -7.26 -1.78 1.57
N THR A 15 -8.50 -2.11 1.22
CA THR A 15 -8.99 -3.49 1.15
C THR A 15 -8.20 -4.30 0.13
N PHE A 16 -7.94 -3.73 -1.04
CA PHE A 16 -7.10 -4.36 -2.07
C PHE A 16 -5.67 -4.59 -1.55
N ALA A 17 -5.04 -3.56 -0.98
CA ALA A 17 -3.68 -3.67 -0.46
C ALA A 17 -3.58 -4.68 0.68
N ASN A 18 -4.52 -4.66 1.63
CA ASN A 18 -4.57 -5.62 2.73
C ASN A 18 -4.76 -7.06 2.23
N TYR A 19 -5.60 -7.26 1.21
CA TYR A 19 -5.75 -8.58 0.60
C TYR A 19 -4.46 -9.06 -0.07
N LEU A 20 -3.71 -8.18 -0.74
CA LEU A 20 -2.39 -8.53 -1.28
C LEU A 20 -1.39 -8.88 -0.17
N CYS A 21 -1.49 -8.27 1.01
CA CYS A 21 -0.66 -8.67 2.16
C CYS A 21 -0.89 -10.13 2.55
N THR A 22 -2.14 -10.63 2.50
CA THR A 22 -2.44 -12.05 2.76
C THR A 22 -1.85 -12.98 1.70
N LYS A 23 -1.46 -12.44 0.54
CA LYS A 23 -0.79 -13.15 -0.56
C LYS A 23 0.74 -12.97 -0.56
N GLY A 24 1.30 -12.44 0.53
CA GLY A 24 2.75 -12.29 0.70
C GLY A 24 3.36 -10.99 0.18
N PHE A 25 2.54 -9.99 -0.15
CA PHE A 25 3.03 -8.65 -0.48
C PHE A 25 3.29 -7.84 0.80
N TYR A 26 4.27 -6.93 0.72
CA TYR A 26 4.48 -5.91 1.73
C TYR A 26 3.80 -4.60 1.28
N HIS A 27 2.98 -4.02 2.15
CA HIS A 27 2.22 -2.80 1.86
C HIS A 27 2.86 -1.55 2.46
N VAL A 28 3.04 -0.52 1.63
CA VAL A 28 3.39 0.83 2.06
C VAL A 28 2.39 1.81 1.48
N SER A 29 1.78 2.62 2.34
CA SER A 29 0.94 3.74 1.91
C SER A 29 1.72 5.05 1.93
N LEU A 30 1.70 5.82 0.83
CA LEU A 30 2.30 7.15 0.80
C LEU A 30 1.64 8.10 1.82
N SER A 31 0.36 7.88 2.12
CA SER A 31 -0.33 8.63 3.19
C SER A 31 0.23 8.31 4.58
N ASP A 32 0.72 7.09 4.80
CA ASP A 32 1.28 6.71 6.11
C ASP A 32 2.67 7.32 6.30
N ILE A 33 3.45 7.49 5.24
CA ILE A 33 4.71 8.25 5.28
C ILE A 33 4.45 9.68 5.78
N ILE A 34 3.41 10.35 5.26
CA ILE A 34 3.03 11.69 5.72
C ILE A 34 2.59 11.66 7.20
N ARG A 35 1.79 10.66 7.61
CA ARG A 35 1.35 10.52 9.01
C ARG A 35 2.50 10.25 9.96
N GLU A 36 3.46 9.43 9.57
CA GLU A 36 4.68 9.18 10.35
C GLU A 36 5.49 10.47 10.53
N GLU A 37 5.65 11.25 9.46
CA GLU A 37 6.35 12.53 9.53
C GLU A 37 5.59 13.56 10.36
N ALA A 38 4.25 13.62 10.26
CA ALA A 38 3.41 14.48 11.09
C ALA A 38 3.57 14.15 12.59
N ARG A 39 3.60 12.87 12.96
CA ARG A 39 3.85 12.45 14.34
C ARG A 39 5.23 12.88 14.85
N LYS A 40 6.27 12.73 14.02
CA LYS A 40 7.63 13.17 14.37
C LYS A 40 7.70 14.68 14.62
N ARG A 41 6.89 15.45 13.91
CA ARG A 41 6.79 16.93 14.08
C ARG A 41 5.79 17.37 15.13
N GLY A 42 5.12 16.45 15.84
CA GLY A 42 4.09 16.77 16.82
C GLY A 42 2.82 17.40 16.23
N LEU A 43 2.56 17.20 14.94
CA LEU A 43 1.40 17.75 14.25
C LEU A 43 0.17 16.87 14.47
N ALA A 44 -0.99 17.49 14.69
CA ALA A 44 -2.27 16.79 14.72
C ALA A 44 -2.56 16.15 13.35
N LEU A 45 -3.08 14.91 13.35
CA LEU A 45 -3.34 14.14 12.12
C LEU A 45 -4.65 14.58 11.44
N THR A 46 -4.93 15.89 11.40
CA THR A 46 -6.06 16.45 10.66
C THR A 46 -5.80 16.36 9.15
N ARG A 47 -6.88 16.38 8.37
CA ARG A 47 -6.79 16.33 6.91
C ARG A 47 -5.99 17.52 6.36
N GLU A 48 -6.22 18.71 6.89
CA GLU A 48 -5.55 19.94 6.51
C GLU A 48 -4.04 19.85 6.74
N ASN A 49 -3.63 19.43 7.94
CA ASN A 49 -2.21 19.27 8.29
C ASN A 49 -1.52 18.25 7.40
N LEU A 50 -2.19 17.13 7.11
CA LEU A 50 -1.62 16.07 6.25
C LEU A 50 -1.48 16.54 4.79
N ILE A 51 -2.44 17.30 4.27
CA ILE A 51 -2.36 17.90 2.92
C ILE A 51 -1.22 18.92 2.89
N TRP A 52 -1.20 19.85 3.85
CA TRP A 52 -0.15 20.85 3.97
C TRP A 52 1.24 20.20 4.05
N LEU A 53 1.43 19.23 4.94
CA LEU A 53 2.71 18.55 5.12
C LEU A 53 3.15 17.79 3.87
N GLY A 54 2.22 17.10 3.21
CA GLY A 54 2.52 16.41 1.95
C GLY A 54 2.99 17.36 0.85
N ASN A 55 2.38 18.55 0.74
CA ASN A 55 2.77 19.58 -0.21
C ASN A 55 4.12 20.22 0.19
N GLU A 56 4.32 20.47 1.48
CA GLU A 56 5.58 20.98 2.02
C GLU A 56 6.74 20.03 1.73
N LEU A 57 6.59 18.75 1.98
CA LEU A 57 7.61 17.74 1.70
C LEU A 57 7.95 17.71 0.20
N ARG A 58 6.94 17.73 -0.68
CA ARG A 58 7.17 17.74 -2.13
C ARG A 58 7.88 19.02 -2.58
N LYS A 59 7.51 20.17 -2.02
CA LYS A 59 8.16 21.45 -2.35
C LYS A 59 9.63 21.49 -1.93
N ARG A 60 9.96 20.94 -0.76
CA ARG A 60 11.34 20.98 -0.21
C ARG A 60 12.24 19.91 -0.81
N HIS A 61 11.73 18.72 -1.06
CA HIS A 61 12.55 17.55 -1.38
C HIS A 61 12.27 16.97 -2.77
N GLY A 62 11.38 17.60 -3.53
CA GLY A 62 10.96 17.13 -4.86
C GLY A 62 9.66 16.36 -4.84
N ALA A 63 8.96 16.39 -5.98
CA ALA A 63 7.59 15.87 -6.07
C ALA A 63 7.48 14.34 -5.93
N SER A 64 8.58 13.59 -6.08
CA SER A 64 8.65 12.12 -5.91
C SER A 64 8.98 11.67 -4.48
N ILE A 65 9.30 12.60 -3.57
CA ILE A 65 9.86 12.28 -2.24
C ILE A 65 9.08 11.21 -1.47
N LEU A 66 7.75 11.23 -1.51
CA LEU A 66 6.95 10.26 -0.77
C LEU A 66 7.12 8.84 -1.32
N ALA A 67 7.26 8.70 -2.65
CA ALA A 67 7.53 7.41 -3.27
C ALA A 67 8.96 6.93 -2.97
N GLU A 68 9.91 7.84 -2.87
CA GLU A 68 11.30 7.53 -2.47
C GLU A 68 11.36 7.00 -1.05
N LEU A 69 10.77 7.72 -0.10
CA LEU A 69 10.70 7.32 1.31
C LEU A 69 9.95 5.98 1.49
N ALA A 70 8.88 5.76 0.71
CA ALA A 70 8.16 4.49 0.72
C ALA A 70 9.03 3.31 0.26
N LEU A 71 9.83 3.49 -0.80
CA LEU A 71 10.76 2.46 -1.26
C LEU A 71 11.92 2.25 -0.29
N GLU A 72 12.44 3.29 0.35
CA GLU A 72 13.45 3.15 1.39
C GLU A 72 12.92 2.37 2.59
N LYS A 73 11.69 2.66 3.03
CA LYS A 73 11.00 1.89 4.07
C LYS A 73 10.85 0.43 3.65
N ALA A 74 10.36 0.19 2.43
CA ALA A 74 10.21 -1.16 1.92
C ALA A 74 11.54 -1.93 1.82
N LYS A 75 12.65 -1.28 1.44
CA LYS A 75 13.98 -1.93 1.44
C LYS A 75 14.39 -2.44 2.82
N ARG A 76 14.04 -1.71 3.87
CA ARG A 76 14.37 -2.09 5.26
C ARG A 76 13.45 -3.16 5.82
N GLU A 77 12.17 -3.13 5.47
CA GLU A 77 11.13 -3.90 6.16
C GLU A 77 10.54 -5.04 5.32
N ALA A 78 10.58 -4.96 3.97
CA ALA A 78 9.91 -5.92 3.12
C ALA A 78 10.68 -7.23 2.87
N PHE A 79 11.94 -7.33 3.30
CA PHE A 79 12.75 -8.55 3.19
C PHE A 79 12.68 -9.26 1.82
N GLY A 80 12.58 -8.47 0.73
CA GLY A 80 12.51 -8.98 -0.64
C GLY A 80 11.13 -9.43 -1.11
N GLN A 81 10.08 -9.20 -0.33
CA GLN A 81 8.71 -9.43 -0.76
C GLN A 81 8.34 -8.55 -1.96
N HIS A 82 7.30 -8.95 -2.67
CA HIS A 82 6.64 -8.07 -3.62
C HIS A 82 5.99 -6.90 -2.88
N LEU A 83 5.94 -5.73 -3.51
CA LEU A 83 5.44 -4.52 -2.88
C LEU A 83 4.06 -4.15 -3.42
N VAL A 84 3.20 -3.66 -2.54
CA VAL A 84 2.03 -2.89 -2.91
C VAL A 84 2.17 -1.47 -2.33
N ILE A 85 2.14 -0.47 -3.21
CA ILE A 85 2.27 0.94 -2.83
C ILE A 85 0.93 1.62 -3.11
N SER A 86 0.28 2.10 -2.06
CA SER A 86 -1.02 2.77 -2.17
C SER A 86 -0.93 4.28 -1.96
N SER A 87 -2.03 4.96 -2.28
CA SER A 87 -2.16 6.42 -2.13
C SER A 87 -1.22 7.24 -3.02
N ILE A 88 -0.88 6.72 -4.20
CA ILE A 88 -0.16 7.47 -5.24
C ILE A 88 -1.10 8.57 -5.75
N ARG A 89 -0.71 9.84 -5.64
CA ARG A 89 -1.55 11.00 -5.94
C ARG A 89 -0.89 12.05 -6.82
N ASN A 90 0.40 11.92 -7.12
CA ASN A 90 1.16 12.82 -7.96
C ASN A 90 1.81 12.07 -9.11
N LEU A 91 1.83 12.67 -10.31
CA LEU A 91 2.44 12.04 -11.49
C LEU A 91 3.94 11.79 -11.33
N GLN A 92 4.66 12.66 -10.60
CA GLN A 92 6.09 12.46 -10.36
C GLN A 92 6.35 11.25 -9.45
N GLU A 93 5.47 10.99 -8.47
CA GLU A 93 5.51 9.75 -7.67
C GLU A 93 5.32 8.53 -8.58
N LEU A 94 4.34 8.58 -9.49
CA LEU A 94 4.06 7.52 -10.45
C LEU A 94 5.25 7.27 -11.38
N GLU A 95 5.79 8.32 -12.00
CA GLU A 95 6.93 8.22 -12.91
C GLU A 95 8.19 7.69 -12.21
N PHE A 96 8.43 8.14 -10.98
CA PHE A 96 9.52 7.61 -10.17
C PHE A 96 9.38 6.09 -9.95
N LEU A 97 8.18 5.62 -9.60
CA LEU A 97 7.91 4.19 -9.39
C LEU A 97 8.03 3.40 -10.69
N LYS A 98 7.53 3.92 -11.82
CA LYS A 98 7.68 3.29 -13.15
C LYS A 98 9.15 3.04 -13.52
N ARG A 99 10.04 4.00 -13.23
CA ARG A 99 11.49 3.90 -13.51
C ARG A 99 12.19 2.80 -12.71
N LYS A 100 11.60 2.30 -11.61
CA LYS A 100 12.20 1.20 -10.84
C LYS A 100 12.05 -0.17 -11.50
N GLY A 101 11.38 -0.23 -12.64
CA GLY A 101 11.12 -1.48 -13.39
C GLY A 101 10.09 -2.37 -12.68
N ASN A 102 9.54 -3.32 -13.41
CA ASN A 102 8.55 -4.29 -12.91
C ASN A 102 7.45 -3.66 -12.04
N PHE A 103 6.90 -2.51 -12.52
CA PHE A 103 5.85 -1.74 -11.88
C PHE A 103 4.54 -1.85 -12.66
N LEU A 104 3.45 -2.09 -11.97
CA LEU A 104 2.10 -2.12 -12.53
C LEU A 104 1.17 -1.22 -11.71
N LEU A 105 0.51 -0.27 -12.38
CA LEU A 105 -0.50 0.58 -11.74
C LEU A 105 -1.88 -0.03 -11.89
N VAL A 106 -2.59 -0.17 -10.77
CA VAL A 106 -3.97 -0.66 -10.69
C VAL A 106 -4.86 0.44 -10.13
N ALA A 107 -5.96 0.75 -10.80
CA ALA A 107 -6.98 1.65 -10.30
C ALA A 107 -8.15 0.86 -9.73
N ILE A 108 -8.50 1.13 -8.49
CA ILE A 108 -9.72 0.60 -7.86
C ILE A 108 -10.82 1.65 -8.05
N VAL A 109 -11.86 1.28 -8.77
CA VAL A 109 -12.99 2.17 -9.07
C VAL A 109 -14.27 1.63 -8.45
N ALA A 110 -15.08 2.53 -7.94
CA ALA A 110 -16.42 2.22 -7.44
C ALA A 110 -17.36 3.39 -7.72
N SER A 111 -18.65 3.11 -7.84
CA SER A 111 -19.65 4.15 -8.07
C SER A 111 -19.68 5.14 -6.90
N PRO A 112 -20.04 6.41 -7.14
CA PRO A 112 -20.12 7.44 -6.10
C PRO A 112 -21.00 7.00 -4.91
N GLU A 113 -22.14 6.36 -5.18
CA GLU A 113 -23.08 5.88 -4.17
C GLU A 113 -22.45 4.82 -3.27
N LYS A 114 -21.73 3.85 -3.87
CA LYS A 114 -21.04 2.80 -3.11
C LYS A 114 -19.89 3.35 -2.30
N ARG A 115 -19.21 4.36 -2.79
CA ARG A 115 -18.12 5.03 -2.06
C ARG A 115 -18.66 5.85 -0.90
N TYR A 116 -19.76 6.57 -1.11
CA TYR A 116 -20.44 7.32 -0.05
C TYR A 116 -21.01 6.39 1.04
N GLU A 117 -21.66 5.28 0.65
CA GLU A 117 -22.11 4.26 1.61
C GLU A 117 -20.99 3.77 2.52
N ARG A 118 -19.81 3.50 1.94
CA ARG A 118 -18.62 3.06 2.69
C ARG A 118 -18.01 4.18 3.53
N TYR A 119 -18.05 5.40 3.03
CA TYR A 119 -17.61 6.57 3.76
C TYR A 119 -18.43 6.75 5.04
N CYS A 120 -19.76 6.69 4.96
CA CYS A 120 -20.65 6.80 6.11
C CYS A 120 -20.47 5.67 7.15
N LYS A 121 -20.05 4.49 6.72
CA LYS A 121 -19.76 3.35 7.61
C LYS A 121 -18.41 3.46 8.32
N ASN A 122 -17.56 4.41 7.93
CA ASN A 122 -16.25 4.58 8.56
C ASN A 122 -16.38 5.44 9.84
N PRO A 123 -16.12 4.90 11.04
CA PRO A 123 -16.25 5.65 12.30
C PRO A 123 -15.36 6.87 12.40
N LYS A 124 -14.30 6.92 11.57
CA LYS A 124 -13.35 8.04 11.51
C LYS A 124 -13.76 9.11 10.49
N ALA A 125 -14.79 8.85 9.71
CA ALA A 125 -15.33 9.81 8.75
C ALA A 125 -16.28 10.76 9.47
N GLY A 126 -16.14 12.07 9.25
CA GLY A 126 -17.13 13.04 9.72
C GLY A 126 -18.46 12.85 9.01
N VAL A 127 -19.54 13.35 9.63
CA VAL A 127 -20.87 13.35 9.00
C VAL A 127 -20.87 14.39 7.87
N MET A 128 -21.23 13.97 6.66
CA MET A 128 -21.44 14.90 5.53
C MET A 128 -22.54 14.39 4.60
N SER A 129 -23.16 15.31 3.85
CA SER A 129 -24.15 14.92 2.83
C SER A 129 -23.47 14.32 1.58
N PHE A 130 -24.26 13.63 0.76
CA PHE A 130 -23.76 13.06 -0.50
C PHE A 130 -23.28 14.15 -1.47
N GLU A 131 -24.00 15.26 -1.55
CA GLU A 131 -23.64 16.41 -2.38
C GLU A 131 -22.29 16.98 -1.98
N LYS A 132 -22.07 17.15 -0.66
CA LYS A 132 -20.80 17.64 -0.11
C LYS A 132 -19.66 16.66 -0.36
N PHE A 133 -19.92 15.37 -0.26
CA PHE A 133 -18.95 14.34 -0.60
C PHE A 133 -18.50 14.44 -2.06
N LEU A 134 -19.45 14.62 -3.00
CA LEU A 134 -19.16 14.79 -4.43
C LEU A 134 -18.43 16.11 -4.73
N GLU A 135 -18.78 17.17 -4.03
CA GLU A 135 -18.11 18.47 -4.17
C GLU A 135 -16.64 18.38 -3.78
N LEU A 136 -16.34 17.75 -2.64
CA LEU A 136 -14.96 17.53 -2.20
C LEU A 136 -14.17 16.65 -3.18
N GLU A 137 -14.80 15.65 -3.79
CA GLU A 137 -14.16 14.86 -4.82
C GLU A 137 -13.83 15.68 -6.07
N LYS A 138 -14.76 16.55 -6.52
CA LYS A 138 -14.50 17.46 -7.63
C LYS A 138 -13.33 18.41 -7.33
N GLN A 139 -13.21 18.87 -6.09
CA GLN A 139 -12.08 19.71 -5.67
C GLN A 139 -10.75 18.94 -5.65
N GLU A 140 -10.75 17.68 -5.22
CA GLU A 140 -9.56 16.80 -5.26
C GLU A 140 -9.14 16.43 -6.70
N MET A 141 -10.08 16.53 -7.65
CA MET A 141 -9.82 16.28 -9.07
C MET A 141 -9.37 17.52 -9.85
N GLN A 142 -9.43 18.72 -9.26
CA GLN A 142 -9.02 19.94 -9.96
C GLN A 142 -7.51 19.98 -10.17
N GLU A 143 -7.12 20.37 -11.38
CA GLU A 143 -5.73 20.46 -11.83
C GLU A 143 -5.01 21.65 -11.20
N ARG A 144 -4.28 21.42 -10.13
CA ARG A 144 -3.20 22.31 -9.72
C ARG A 144 -1.90 21.51 -9.82
N PRO A 145 -0.83 22.04 -10.44
CA PRO A 145 0.42 21.30 -10.65
C PRO A 145 1.05 20.75 -9.37
N GLU A 146 0.81 21.43 -8.25
CA GLU A 146 1.31 21.05 -6.92
C GLU A 146 0.33 20.17 -6.12
N SER A 147 -0.89 19.98 -6.63
CA SER A 147 -1.96 19.23 -5.97
C SER A 147 -2.06 17.79 -6.46
N GLN A 148 -3.04 17.09 -5.94
CA GLN A 148 -3.33 15.71 -6.28
C GLN A 148 -3.88 15.63 -7.71
N GLN A 149 -3.12 15.03 -8.62
CA GLN A 149 -3.52 14.80 -10.01
C GLN A 149 -4.16 13.41 -10.17
N LEU A 150 -5.05 13.07 -9.25
CA LEU A 150 -5.57 11.72 -9.09
C LEU A 150 -6.31 11.20 -10.33
N HIS A 151 -7.03 12.08 -11.05
CA HIS A 151 -7.74 11.71 -12.28
C HIS A 151 -6.77 11.28 -13.41
N LEU A 152 -5.62 11.96 -13.54
CA LEU A 152 -4.59 11.58 -14.51
C LEU A 152 -3.96 10.23 -14.14
N ILE A 153 -3.69 10.00 -12.86
CA ILE A 153 -3.13 8.73 -12.39
C ILE A 153 -4.12 7.57 -12.63
N ILE A 154 -5.42 7.78 -12.37
CA ILE A 154 -6.46 6.78 -12.65
C ILE A 154 -6.56 6.50 -14.16
N LYS A 155 -6.36 7.51 -15.01
CA LYS A 155 -6.35 7.38 -16.46
C LYS A 155 -5.14 6.56 -16.94
N GLU A 156 -3.98 6.77 -16.34
CA GLU A 156 -2.72 6.06 -16.60
C GLU A 156 -2.75 4.58 -16.17
N ALA A 157 -3.71 4.17 -15.32
CA ALA A 157 -3.77 2.81 -14.86
C ALA A 157 -4.13 1.83 -15.98
N LYS A 158 -3.23 0.88 -16.26
CA LYS A 158 -3.44 -0.18 -17.25
C LYS A 158 -4.53 -1.16 -16.84
N VAL A 159 -4.72 -1.33 -15.54
CA VAL A 159 -5.73 -2.24 -14.97
C VAL A 159 -6.70 -1.44 -14.12
N LYS A 160 -8.00 -1.64 -14.35
CA LYS A 160 -9.08 -1.06 -13.54
C LYS A 160 -9.92 -2.18 -12.97
N ILE A 161 -10.03 -2.24 -11.64
CA ILE A 161 -10.85 -3.22 -10.94
C ILE A 161 -12.07 -2.52 -10.37
N VAL A 162 -13.25 -2.91 -10.84
CA VAL A 162 -14.53 -2.36 -10.37
C VAL A 162 -14.95 -3.04 -9.08
N ASN A 163 -15.15 -2.23 -8.03
CA ASN A 163 -15.51 -2.66 -6.69
C ASN A 163 -16.88 -2.11 -6.28
N ASN A 164 -17.94 -2.56 -6.95
CA ASN A 164 -19.34 -2.20 -6.64
C ASN A 164 -20.09 -3.32 -5.93
N ASP A 165 -19.50 -4.51 -5.88
CA ASP A 165 -20.13 -5.74 -5.36
C ASP A 165 -19.76 -6.00 -3.90
N SER A 166 -20.07 -7.23 -3.43
CA SER A 166 -19.66 -7.75 -2.13
C SER A 166 -18.12 -7.91 -2.04
N ILE A 167 -17.62 -8.02 -0.82
CA ILE A 167 -16.19 -8.18 -0.58
C ILE A 167 -15.65 -9.49 -1.15
N GLU A 168 -16.43 -10.55 -1.14
CA GLU A 168 -16.06 -11.87 -1.69
C GLU A 168 -15.88 -11.79 -3.21
N LYS A 169 -16.79 -11.09 -3.90
CA LYS A 169 -16.66 -10.84 -5.35
C LYS A 169 -15.46 -9.98 -5.66
N PHE A 170 -15.18 -8.99 -4.80
CA PHE A 170 -14.00 -8.16 -4.96
C PHE A 170 -12.72 -8.97 -4.82
N TYR A 171 -12.61 -9.84 -3.81
CA TYR A 171 -11.46 -10.74 -3.65
C TYR A 171 -11.29 -11.69 -4.85
N LYS A 172 -12.37 -12.24 -5.40
CA LYS A 172 -12.29 -13.04 -6.64
C LYS A 172 -11.74 -12.26 -7.82
N LYS A 173 -12.10 -10.97 -7.96
CA LYS A 173 -11.52 -10.09 -9.01
C LYS A 173 -10.03 -9.83 -8.78
N ILE A 174 -9.60 -9.69 -7.52
CA ILE A 174 -8.17 -9.54 -7.19
C ILE A 174 -7.40 -10.84 -7.47
N ASP A 175 -7.96 -12.00 -7.14
CA ASP A 175 -7.32 -13.29 -7.45
C ASP A 175 -7.20 -13.52 -8.96
N ALA A 176 -8.21 -13.15 -9.76
CA ALA A 176 -8.13 -13.19 -11.22
C ALA A 176 -7.03 -12.26 -11.73
N PHE A 177 -7.00 -11.01 -11.24
CA PHE A 177 -5.95 -10.07 -11.56
C PHE A 177 -4.54 -10.61 -11.26
N LEU A 178 -4.35 -11.24 -10.10
CA LEU A 178 -3.06 -11.82 -9.72
C LEU A 178 -2.65 -12.96 -10.65
N LYS A 179 -3.58 -13.77 -11.14
CA LYS A 179 -3.29 -14.84 -12.11
C LYS A 179 -2.81 -14.29 -13.45
N ASP A 180 -3.36 -13.17 -13.89
CA ASP A 180 -3.09 -12.60 -15.21
C ASP A 180 -1.83 -11.74 -15.23
N PHE A 181 -1.59 -10.97 -14.17
CA PHE A 181 -0.59 -9.90 -14.15
C PHE A 181 0.57 -10.13 -13.18
N ALA A 182 0.40 -10.91 -12.13
CA ALA A 182 1.55 -11.31 -11.37
C ALA A 182 2.31 -12.39 -12.16
N PRO A 183 3.59 -12.18 -12.54
CA PRO A 183 4.41 -13.28 -12.98
C PRO A 183 4.28 -14.35 -11.90
N LYS A 184 4.11 -15.63 -12.29
CA LYS A 184 3.90 -16.75 -11.38
C LYS A 184 4.63 -16.45 -10.09
N LEU A 185 3.86 -16.02 -9.08
CA LEU A 185 4.41 -15.68 -7.77
C LEU A 185 5.28 -16.84 -7.44
N ASP A 186 6.59 -16.61 -7.40
CA ASP A 186 7.54 -17.65 -7.11
C ASP A 186 6.99 -18.34 -5.87
N LYS A 187 6.66 -19.62 -5.95
CA LYS A 187 6.07 -20.38 -4.85
C LYS A 187 6.99 -20.48 -3.64
N ARG A 188 8.15 -19.79 -3.71
CA ARG A 188 9.06 -19.67 -2.59
C ARG A 188 8.35 -18.97 -1.44
N GLU A 189 8.34 -19.62 -0.33
CA GLU A 189 7.83 -19.07 0.92
C GLU A 189 8.52 -17.74 1.25
N ASN A 190 7.77 -16.85 1.92
CA ASN A 190 8.34 -15.63 2.48
C ASN A 190 9.58 -16.00 3.32
N TRP A 191 10.67 -15.24 3.17
CA TRP A 191 11.91 -15.45 3.90
C TRP A 191 11.72 -15.61 5.41
N ASN A 192 10.78 -14.86 6.02
CA ASN A 192 10.48 -14.99 7.44
C ASN A 192 9.86 -16.36 7.76
N VAL A 193 8.92 -16.84 6.94
CA VAL A 193 8.32 -18.17 7.08
C VAL A 193 9.40 -19.23 6.92
N TYR A 194 10.21 -19.13 5.87
CA TYR A 194 11.32 -20.06 5.61
C TYR A 194 12.30 -20.13 6.79
N PHE A 195 12.75 -18.98 7.31
CA PHE A 195 13.66 -18.98 8.45
C PHE A 195 13.00 -19.43 9.75
N MET A 196 11.70 -19.16 9.94
CA MET A 196 10.97 -19.69 11.10
C MET A 196 10.81 -21.20 11.05
N GLU A 197 10.62 -21.80 9.87
CA GLU A 197 10.59 -23.26 9.73
C GLU A 197 11.96 -23.88 10.04
N ILE A 198 13.05 -23.25 9.61
CA ILE A 198 14.40 -23.68 10.00
C ILE A 198 14.61 -23.56 11.51
N ALA A 199 14.20 -22.46 12.14
CA ALA A 199 14.28 -22.31 13.59
C ALA A 199 13.49 -23.39 14.35
N LYS A 200 12.34 -23.79 13.85
CA LYS A 200 11.57 -24.92 14.39
C LYS A 200 12.35 -26.24 14.28
N GLN A 201 13.01 -26.48 13.15
CA GLN A 201 13.86 -27.67 12.99
C GLN A 201 15.06 -27.67 13.96
N VAL A 202 15.69 -26.50 14.15
CA VAL A 202 16.75 -26.32 15.16
C VAL A 202 16.23 -26.63 16.56
N ALA A 203 15.01 -26.15 16.90
CA ALA A 203 14.38 -26.44 18.19
C ALA A 203 14.18 -27.94 18.47
N MET A 204 13.95 -28.74 17.43
CA MET A 204 13.78 -30.19 17.59
C MET A 204 15.04 -30.90 18.12
N ARG A 205 16.23 -30.33 17.89
CA ARG A 205 17.50 -30.85 18.41
C ARG A 205 17.83 -30.37 19.83
N SER A 206 16.98 -29.51 20.42
CA SER A 206 17.17 -29.08 21.80
C SER A 206 17.11 -30.26 22.75
N ASN A 207 18.08 -30.34 23.64
CA ASN A 207 18.17 -31.38 24.69
C ASN A 207 17.21 -31.12 25.87
N CYS A 208 16.49 -29.97 25.88
CA CYS A 208 15.58 -29.65 26.96
C CYS A 208 14.31 -30.52 26.90
N ILE A 209 14.06 -31.26 27.96
CA ILE A 209 12.92 -32.18 28.07
C ILE A 209 11.59 -31.41 28.23
N LYS A 210 11.63 -30.25 28.94
CA LYS A 210 10.42 -29.48 29.25
C LYS A 210 9.99 -28.54 28.14
N ARG A 211 10.92 -27.98 27.38
CA ARG A 211 10.62 -27.01 26.33
C ARG A 211 11.71 -27.04 25.24
N LYS A 212 11.31 -27.33 24.02
CA LYS A 212 12.22 -27.27 22.87
C LYS A 212 12.24 -25.84 22.33
N VAL A 213 13.39 -25.21 22.38
CA VAL A 213 13.63 -23.85 21.86
C VAL A 213 14.75 -23.88 20.85
N GLY A 214 14.58 -23.21 19.75
CA GLY A 214 15.60 -23.01 18.72
C GLY A 214 15.57 -21.58 18.23
N ALA A 215 16.71 -21.03 17.87
CA ALA A 215 16.86 -19.73 17.27
C ALA A 215 17.85 -19.82 16.11
N ILE A 216 17.71 -18.95 15.13
CA ILE A 216 18.69 -18.77 14.08
C ILE A 216 19.03 -17.28 13.97
N ILE A 217 20.28 -16.98 13.67
CA ILE A 217 20.73 -15.61 13.36
C ILE A 217 20.84 -15.51 11.85
N VAL A 218 20.15 -14.52 11.27
CA VAL A 218 20.11 -14.31 9.82
C VAL A 218 20.60 -12.89 9.50
N LYS A 219 21.52 -12.78 8.54
CA LYS A 219 21.96 -11.52 7.95
C LYS A 219 21.97 -11.66 6.43
N ASP A 220 21.42 -10.68 5.71
CA ASP A 220 21.38 -10.63 4.25
C ASP A 220 20.87 -11.93 3.60
N ARG A 221 19.81 -12.53 4.19
CA ARG A 221 19.21 -13.82 3.80
C ARG A 221 20.14 -15.04 3.92
N ARG A 222 21.19 -14.95 4.72
CA ARG A 222 22.10 -16.05 5.03
C ARG A 222 22.01 -16.36 6.51
N ILE A 223 21.91 -17.64 6.83
CA ILE A 223 22.01 -18.09 8.23
C ILE A 223 23.47 -17.97 8.64
N ILE A 224 23.72 -17.21 9.71
CA ILE A 224 25.05 -17.00 10.26
C ILE A 224 25.29 -17.99 11.40
N SER A 225 24.25 -18.31 12.18
CA SER A 225 24.30 -19.23 13.31
C SER A 225 22.92 -19.83 13.59
N THR A 226 22.93 -21.01 14.21
CA THR A 226 21.74 -21.75 14.66
C THR A 226 21.85 -22.03 16.15
#